data_90f6cb79865552616299a3a937cd5547
#
_entry.id   90f6cb79865552616299a3a937cd5547
#
_cell.length_a   1.000
_cell.length_b   1.000
_cell.length_c   1.000
_cell.angle_alpha   90.00
_cell.angle_beta   90.00
_cell.angle_gamma   90.00
#
_symmetry.space_group_name_H-M   'P 1'
#
loop_
_entity.id
_entity.type
_entity.pdbx_description
1 polymer ?
#
loop_
_entity_poly.entity_id
_entity_poly.type
_entity_poly.pdbx_seq_one_letter_code
_entity_poly.pdbx_strand_id
1 'polypeptide(L)'
;MISSLVPRALKVFFHDACFDGTTSAALFTAFYRDVIDKDVEVRPIGMIHRDGNPFEGIPLDADDHACVDFRFCADPKMRWWFDHHPTAFQPPALRQLFEDQHQPTWFFDPTSPSCAGLIGRCLAAGWDWKAPPHLTDAIAWADKIDAAKFASAEEAVAMSTPAQRLAAWLAHGRSHLDTVHYVEWLSRASLAEVAARPEVASQLAVVEQERARELDVVRKLGVWHGDVIVFDRFGDIGARSPGFLGYLLFPTCLYVVSGTRTADAIKITVGVNPWTTQQRRHDIGELCARYGGGGHAVVGGVTLRGDELPRAKDTLAKLVRDLAGT
;
A
#
# COMPACT_ATOMS: atom_id res chain seq x y z
N MET A 1 -0.14 3.00 49.42
CA MET A 1 -0.77 2.06 48.44
C MET A 1 -0.20 2.42 47.06
N ILE A 2 0.78 1.63 46.61
CA ILE A 2 1.30 1.78 45.24
C ILE A 2 0.26 1.07 44.36
N SER A 3 -0.63 1.86 43.74
CA SER A 3 -1.46 1.37 42.64
C SER A 3 -0.45 0.94 41.56
N SER A 4 -0.34 -0.36 41.32
CA SER A 4 0.32 -0.87 40.13
C SER A 4 -0.57 -0.47 38.95
N LEU A 5 -0.30 0.71 38.39
CA LEU A 5 -0.89 1.13 37.12
C LEU A 5 -0.34 0.18 36.08
N VAL A 6 -1.10 -0.84 35.74
CA VAL A 6 -0.90 -1.60 34.51
C VAL A 6 -1.00 -0.55 33.40
N PRO A 7 0.03 -0.38 32.56
CA PRO A 7 -0.04 0.58 31.46
C PRO A 7 -1.26 0.25 30.60
N ARG A 8 -1.99 1.29 30.17
CA ARG A 8 -3.09 1.11 29.23
C ARG A 8 -2.55 0.53 27.93
N ALA A 9 -3.32 -0.33 27.29
CA ALA A 9 -2.95 -0.94 26.03
C ALA A 9 -3.71 -0.27 24.88
N LEU A 10 -2.99 0.04 23.79
CA LEU A 10 -3.52 0.51 22.53
C LEU A 10 -3.21 -0.51 21.45
N LYS A 11 -4.21 -1.03 20.73
CA LYS A 11 -4.03 -1.76 19.48
C LYS A 11 -4.16 -0.82 18.29
N VAL A 12 -3.17 -0.85 17.39
CA VAL A 12 -3.16 -0.09 16.14
C VAL A 12 -3.18 -1.06 14.97
N PHE A 13 -4.33 -1.19 14.32
CA PHE A 13 -4.49 -1.96 13.09
C PHE A 13 -4.05 -1.11 11.91
N PHE A 14 -3.24 -1.66 11.00
CA PHE A 14 -2.70 -0.91 9.86
C PHE A 14 -2.54 -1.81 8.63
N HIS A 15 -2.56 -1.23 7.44
CA HIS A 15 -2.26 -1.95 6.20
C HIS A 15 -0.82 -2.44 6.20
N ASP A 16 -0.63 -3.76 6.27
CA ASP A 16 0.69 -4.40 6.38
C ASP A 16 1.47 -4.35 5.06
N ALA A 17 2.79 -4.42 5.15
CA ALA A 17 3.70 -4.40 4.02
C ALA A 17 3.55 -3.18 3.09
N CYS A 18 2.88 -2.13 3.54
CA CYS A 18 2.67 -0.86 2.86
C CYS A 18 3.45 0.27 3.55
N PHE A 19 4.09 1.14 2.78
CA PHE A 19 4.83 2.28 3.35
C PHE A 19 3.89 3.29 4.01
N ASP A 20 2.73 3.56 3.40
CA ASP A 20 1.73 4.46 3.99
C ASP A 20 1.10 3.85 5.25
N GLY A 21 0.64 2.61 5.21
CA GLY A 21 0.04 1.95 6.36
C GLY A 21 0.97 1.89 7.58
N THR A 22 2.24 1.51 7.38
CA THR A 22 3.23 1.47 8.47
C THR A 22 3.61 2.86 8.97
N THR A 23 3.70 3.86 8.09
CA THR A 23 3.95 5.27 8.46
C THR A 23 2.76 5.85 9.21
N SER A 24 1.54 5.57 8.78
CA SER A 24 0.29 5.95 9.43
C SER A 24 0.22 5.40 10.87
N ALA A 25 0.58 4.12 11.05
CA ALA A 25 0.62 3.49 12.38
C ALA A 25 1.69 4.12 13.29
N ALA A 26 2.88 4.41 12.76
CA ALA A 26 3.96 5.07 13.50
C ALA A 26 3.57 6.49 13.92
N LEU A 27 2.96 7.24 13.01
CA LEU A 27 2.48 8.61 13.24
C LEU A 27 1.40 8.64 14.33
N PHE A 28 0.40 7.76 14.23
CA PHE A 28 -0.66 7.66 15.23
C PHE A 28 -0.11 7.22 16.60
N THR A 29 0.84 6.28 16.61
CA THR A 29 1.54 5.84 17.84
C THR A 29 2.25 7.00 18.53
N ALA A 30 2.98 7.83 17.79
CA ALA A 30 3.66 9.00 18.33
C ALA A 30 2.66 10.01 18.90
N PHE A 31 1.61 10.36 18.14
CA PHE A 31 0.53 11.22 18.62
C PHE A 31 -0.09 10.71 19.93
N TYR A 32 -0.42 9.43 19.97
CA TYR A 32 -1.12 8.86 21.14
C TYR A 32 -0.24 8.96 22.40
N ARG A 33 1.07 8.71 22.26
CA ARG A 33 2.04 8.88 23.36
C ARG A 33 2.22 10.33 23.79
N ASP A 34 2.23 11.24 22.84
CA ASP A 34 2.46 12.66 23.15
C ASP A 34 1.25 13.33 23.79
N VAL A 35 0.02 12.94 23.40
CA VAL A 35 -1.19 13.69 23.71
C VAL A 35 -2.15 12.92 24.64
N ILE A 36 -2.25 11.60 24.50
CA ILE A 36 -3.27 10.81 25.18
C ILE A 36 -2.67 10.08 26.40
N ASP A 37 -1.64 9.26 26.18
CA ASP A 37 -1.03 8.46 27.25
C ASP A 37 0.43 8.13 26.92
N LYS A 38 1.37 8.81 27.61
CA LYS A 38 2.82 8.64 27.35
C LYS A 38 3.36 7.25 27.70
N ASP A 39 2.72 6.55 28.61
CA ASP A 39 3.13 5.25 29.15
C ASP A 39 2.38 4.08 28.49
N VAL A 40 1.57 4.34 27.43
CA VAL A 40 0.75 3.33 26.75
C VAL A 40 1.60 2.19 26.17
N GLU A 41 1.17 0.95 26.39
CA GLU A 41 1.67 -0.22 25.69
C GLU A 41 1.02 -0.29 24.30
N VAL A 42 1.79 0.00 23.25
CA VAL A 42 1.29 -0.05 21.87
C VAL A 42 1.49 -1.44 21.28
N ARG A 43 0.44 -1.99 20.69
CA ARG A 43 0.39 -3.31 20.02
C ARG A 43 -0.01 -3.12 18.55
N PRO A 44 0.93 -2.89 17.62
CA PRO A 44 0.63 -2.78 16.21
C PRO A 44 0.19 -4.14 15.65
N ILE A 45 -0.85 -4.13 14.80
CA ILE A 45 -1.40 -5.32 14.15
C ILE A 45 -1.49 -5.06 12.65
N GLY A 46 -0.59 -5.69 11.87
CA GLY A 46 -0.62 -5.61 10.42
C GLY A 46 -1.82 -6.38 9.84
N MET A 47 -2.53 -5.74 8.94
CA MET A 47 -3.72 -6.25 8.27
C MET A 47 -3.46 -6.46 6.79
N ILE A 48 -4.00 -7.53 6.23
CA ILE A 48 -3.98 -7.80 4.79
C ILE A 48 -5.40 -7.81 4.24
N HIS A 49 -5.59 -7.31 3.02
CA HIS A 49 -6.87 -7.39 2.35
C HIS A 49 -7.22 -8.84 2.03
N ARG A 50 -8.40 -9.27 2.47
CA ARG A 50 -8.98 -10.59 2.20
C ARG A 50 -10.48 -10.47 1.98
N ASP A 51 -11.08 -11.50 1.39
CA ASP A 51 -12.53 -11.58 1.26
C ASP A 51 -13.20 -11.69 2.63
N GLY A 52 -14.42 -11.19 2.74
CA GLY A 52 -15.18 -11.16 3.99
C GLY A 52 -14.71 -10.08 4.96
N ASN A 53 -14.92 -10.32 6.25
CA ASN A 53 -14.51 -9.40 7.31
C ASN A 53 -13.03 -9.64 7.69
N PRO A 54 -12.12 -8.71 7.43
CA PRO A 54 -10.70 -8.88 7.76
C PRO A 54 -10.42 -8.86 9.28
N PHE A 55 -11.34 -8.36 10.08
CA PHE A 55 -11.23 -8.32 11.56
C PHE A 55 -11.76 -9.58 12.25
N GLU A 56 -12.37 -10.50 11.49
CA GLU A 56 -12.93 -11.73 12.06
C GLU A 56 -11.85 -12.58 12.76
N GLY A 57 -12.15 -12.95 14.01
CA GLY A 57 -11.22 -13.73 14.84
C GLY A 57 -10.09 -12.91 15.50
N ILE A 58 -10.00 -11.61 15.25
CA ILE A 58 -9.01 -10.74 15.91
C ILE A 58 -9.64 -10.08 17.13
N PRO A 59 -9.14 -10.34 18.35
CA PRO A 59 -9.76 -9.80 19.55
C PRO A 59 -9.49 -8.30 19.69
N LEU A 60 -10.55 -7.54 19.99
CA LEU A 60 -10.47 -6.14 20.44
C LEU A 60 -10.43 -6.11 21.97
N ASP A 61 -9.27 -6.45 22.53
CA ASP A 61 -9.00 -6.71 23.95
C ASP A 61 -8.00 -5.72 24.58
N ALA A 62 -7.77 -4.57 23.94
CA ALA A 62 -7.02 -3.45 24.49
C ALA A 62 -7.95 -2.40 25.11
N ASP A 63 -7.39 -1.44 25.85
CA ASP A 63 -8.14 -0.32 26.42
C ASP A 63 -8.60 0.67 25.35
N ASP A 64 -7.84 0.79 24.25
CA ASP A 64 -8.18 1.60 23.09
C ASP A 64 -7.78 0.91 21.78
N HIS A 65 -8.46 1.26 20.67
CA HIS A 65 -8.22 0.67 19.35
C HIS A 65 -8.23 1.75 18.29
N ALA A 66 -7.28 1.65 17.37
CA ALA A 66 -7.17 2.47 16.17
C ALA A 66 -7.05 1.59 14.93
N CYS A 67 -7.62 2.04 13.81
CA CYS A 67 -7.39 1.44 12.51
C CYS A 67 -6.99 2.54 11.52
N VAL A 68 -5.86 2.38 10.87
CA VAL A 68 -5.28 3.37 9.96
C VAL A 68 -4.94 2.73 8.62
N ASP A 69 -5.19 3.44 7.53
CA ASP A 69 -4.91 3.01 6.16
C ASP A 69 -5.54 1.66 5.80
N PHE A 70 -6.71 1.36 6.38
CA PHE A 70 -7.38 0.09 6.18
C PHE A 70 -8.89 0.23 6.26
N ARG A 71 -9.62 -0.79 5.74
CA ARG A 71 -11.08 -0.84 5.68
C ARG A 71 -11.75 -0.45 7.00
N PHE A 72 -12.89 0.21 6.88
CA PHE A 72 -13.71 0.60 8.03
C PHE A 72 -14.16 -0.61 8.86
N CYS A 73 -13.94 -0.52 10.17
CA CYS A 73 -14.42 -1.48 11.14
C CYS A 73 -15.58 -0.89 11.95
N ALA A 74 -16.75 -1.51 11.85
CA ALA A 74 -17.96 -1.04 12.50
C ALA A 74 -18.08 -1.43 13.99
N ASP A 75 -17.07 -2.13 14.55
CA ASP A 75 -17.10 -2.49 15.98
C ASP A 75 -17.01 -1.22 16.84
N PRO A 76 -17.93 -1.04 17.84
CA PRO A 76 -17.96 0.16 18.68
C PRO A 76 -16.70 0.36 19.53
N LYS A 77 -15.86 -0.66 19.69
CA LYS A 77 -14.55 -0.55 20.33
C LYS A 77 -13.48 0.09 19.44
N MET A 78 -13.71 0.16 18.10
CA MET A 78 -12.81 0.82 17.18
C MET A 78 -13.00 2.34 17.29
N ARG A 79 -12.32 2.95 18.27
CA ARG A 79 -12.48 4.35 18.61
C ARG A 79 -11.90 5.29 17.57
N TRP A 80 -10.75 4.94 16.96
CA TRP A 80 -10.04 5.76 16.01
C TRP A 80 -10.01 5.09 14.64
N TRP A 81 -10.37 5.83 13.59
CA TRP A 81 -10.28 5.33 12.23
C TRP A 81 -9.86 6.42 11.26
N PHE A 82 -8.88 6.10 10.40
CA PHE A 82 -8.39 6.98 9.35
C PHE A 82 -8.18 6.17 8.07
N ASP A 83 -8.78 6.61 6.97
CA ASP A 83 -8.58 5.98 5.68
C ASP A 83 -8.85 6.95 4.51
N HIS A 84 -8.20 6.70 3.39
CA HIS A 84 -8.35 7.48 2.17
C HIS A 84 -8.76 6.62 0.96
N HIS A 85 -8.89 5.33 1.10
CA HIS A 85 -9.24 4.44 0.01
C HIS A 85 -10.72 4.57 -0.39
N PRO A 86 -11.05 4.81 -1.69
CA PRO A 86 -12.45 4.81 -2.15
C PRO A 86 -13.19 3.50 -1.83
N THR A 87 -12.45 2.40 -1.65
CA THR A 87 -12.96 1.06 -1.34
C THR A 87 -12.98 0.74 0.16
N ALA A 88 -12.85 1.73 1.04
CA ALA A 88 -12.79 1.56 2.50
C ALA A 88 -14.01 0.85 3.10
N PHE A 89 -15.18 1.04 2.50
CA PHE A 89 -16.46 0.52 3.00
C PHE A 89 -16.84 -0.79 2.27
N GLN A 90 -16.51 -1.92 2.88
CA GLN A 90 -16.84 -3.26 2.34
C GLN A 90 -17.45 -4.13 3.45
N PRO A 91 -18.73 -4.52 3.34
CA PRO A 91 -19.66 -4.23 2.23
C PRO A 91 -20.06 -2.74 2.15
N PRO A 92 -20.60 -2.27 1.01
CA PRO A 92 -20.97 -0.84 0.81
C PRO A 92 -21.92 -0.27 1.87
N ALA A 93 -22.76 -1.11 2.49
CA ALA A 93 -23.66 -0.72 3.58
C ALA A 93 -22.93 -0.11 4.80
N LEU A 94 -21.63 -0.40 4.99
CA LEU A 94 -20.83 0.21 6.06
C LEU A 94 -20.63 1.72 5.85
N ARG A 95 -20.77 2.22 4.62
CA ARG A 95 -20.74 3.67 4.36
C ARG A 95 -21.88 4.40 5.06
N GLN A 96 -23.10 3.86 4.97
CA GLN A 96 -24.24 4.45 5.65
C GLN A 96 -24.06 4.42 7.18
N LEU A 97 -23.54 3.31 7.71
CA LEU A 97 -23.26 3.19 9.15
C LEU A 97 -22.23 4.25 9.61
N PHE A 98 -21.18 4.48 8.84
CA PHE A 98 -20.20 5.53 9.11
C PHE A 98 -20.84 6.93 9.13
N GLU A 99 -21.73 7.22 8.19
CA GLU A 99 -22.44 8.50 8.09
C GLU A 99 -23.42 8.70 9.24
N ASP A 100 -24.17 7.63 9.62
CA ASP A 100 -25.18 7.69 10.69
C ASP A 100 -24.56 7.77 12.10
N GLN A 101 -23.41 7.13 12.32
CA GLN A 101 -22.76 7.02 13.63
C GLN A 101 -21.50 7.88 13.75
N HIS A 102 -21.30 8.83 12.85
CA HIS A 102 -20.07 9.61 12.74
C HIS A 102 -19.44 9.94 14.11
N GLN A 103 -18.28 9.34 14.35
CA GLN A 103 -17.49 9.60 15.56
C GLN A 103 -16.50 10.76 15.27
N PRO A 104 -16.24 11.64 16.25
CA PRO A 104 -15.29 12.74 16.06
C PRO A 104 -13.83 12.29 15.84
N THR A 105 -13.57 10.99 15.94
CA THR A 105 -12.27 10.34 15.77
C THR A 105 -12.23 9.43 14.54
N TRP A 106 -13.25 9.50 13.67
CA TRP A 106 -13.31 8.78 12.41
C TRP A 106 -13.14 9.77 11.24
N PHE A 107 -12.08 9.57 10.44
CA PHE A 107 -11.72 10.47 9.36
C PHE A 107 -11.60 9.71 8.04
N PHE A 108 -12.28 10.20 7.02
CA PHE A 108 -12.26 9.66 5.68
C PHE A 108 -12.11 10.77 4.66
N ASP A 109 -11.05 10.71 3.84
CA ASP A 109 -10.84 11.66 2.75
C ASP A 109 -10.23 10.95 1.54
N PRO A 110 -11.06 10.55 0.53
CA PRO A 110 -10.58 9.84 -0.65
C PRO A 110 -9.77 10.74 -1.60
N THR A 111 -9.63 12.03 -1.29
CA THR A 111 -8.79 12.96 -2.05
C THR A 111 -7.39 13.11 -1.44
N SER A 112 -7.17 12.59 -0.24
CA SER A 112 -5.87 12.62 0.41
C SER A 112 -4.84 11.79 -0.36
N PRO A 113 -3.63 12.30 -0.60
CA PRO A 113 -2.57 11.55 -1.27
C PRO A 113 -2.13 10.29 -0.52
N SER A 114 -2.24 10.30 0.82
CA SER A 114 -1.92 9.18 1.71
C SER A 114 -2.75 9.24 2.98
N CYS A 115 -2.88 8.13 3.70
CA CYS A 115 -3.49 8.09 5.02
C CYS A 115 -2.59 8.81 6.05
N ALA A 116 -1.26 8.67 5.97
CA ALA A 116 -0.33 9.40 6.85
C ALA A 116 -0.51 10.92 6.72
N GLY A 117 -0.67 11.44 5.49
CA GLY A 117 -0.98 12.85 5.26
C GLY A 117 -2.33 13.27 5.83
N LEU A 118 -3.35 12.43 5.70
CA LEU A 118 -4.66 12.64 6.32
C LEU A 118 -4.55 12.73 7.85
N ILE A 119 -3.90 11.75 8.49
CA ILE A 119 -3.69 11.71 9.94
C ILE A 119 -2.99 12.99 10.41
N GLY A 120 -1.89 13.38 9.76
CA GLY A 120 -1.14 14.59 10.12
C GLY A 120 -2.00 15.86 10.13
N ARG A 121 -2.85 16.03 9.11
CA ARG A 121 -3.78 17.17 9.01
C ARG A 121 -4.88 17.12 10.07
N CYS A 122 -5.51 15.96 10.25
CA CYS A 122 -6.59 15.80 11.22
C CYS A 122 -6.13 16.00 12.65
N LEU A 123 -4.95 15.48 13.02
CA LEU A 123 -4.41 15.63 14.37
C LEU A 123 -3.93 17.06 14.65
N ALA A 124 -3.38 17.74 13.66
CA ALA A 124 -3.05 19.16 13.78
C ALA A 124 -4.31 20.02 14.00
N ALA A 125 -5.38 19.75 13.28
CA ALA A 125 -6.63 20.52 13.36
C ALA A 125 -7.42 20.22 14.66
N GLY A 126 -7.48 18.96 15.09
CA GLY A 126 -8.31 18.52 16.19
C GLY A 126 -7.63 18.58 17.56
N TRP A 127 -6.31 18.45 17.63
CA TRP A 127 -5.54 18.36 18.88
C TRP A 127 -4.37 19.32 18.95
N ASP A 128 -4.20 20.23 18.00
CA ASP A 128 -3.04 21.14 17.86
C ASP A 128 -1.69 20.38 17.92
N TRP A 129 -1.70 19.09 17.57
CA TRP A 129 -0.51 18.28 17.57
C TRP A 129 0.24 18.40 16.22
N LYS A 130 1.53 18.70 16.33
CA LYS A 130 2.42 18.77 15.16
C LYS A 130 3.34 17.59 15.15
N ALA A 131 3.32 16.83 14.08
CA ALA A 131 4.25 15.73 13.88
C ALA A 131 5.70 16.23 14.04
N PRO A 132 6.53 15.52 14.78
CA PRO A 132 7.96 15.88 14.90
C PRO A 132 8.64 15.80 13.52
N PRO A 133 9.79 16.52 13.33
CA PRO A 133 10.42 16.66 12.01
C PRO A 133 10.68 15.34 11.28
N HIS A 134 11.09 14.28 11.97
CA HIS A 134 11.35 12.98 11.38
C HIS A 134 10.07 12.31 10.83
N LEU A 135 8.91 12.50 11.46
CA LEU A 135 7.64 12.02 10.97
C LEU A 135 7.06 12.92 9.88
N THR A 136 7.34 14.22 9.91
CA THR A 136 6.97 15.12 8.80
C THR A 136 7.63 14.71 7.49
N ASP A 137 8.90 14.30 7.52
CA ASP A 137 9.59 13.75 6.35
C ASP A 137 8.95 12.42 5.88
N ALA A 138 8.62 11.55 6.83
CA ALA A 138 7.95 10.27 6.51
C ALA A 138 6.56 10.48 5.88
N ILE A 139 5.76 11.46 6.34
CA ILE A 139 4.48 11.85 5.74
C ILE A 139 4.68 12.33 4.30
N ALA A 140 5.65 13.20 4.05
CA ALA A 140 5.91 13.71 2.71
C ALA A 140 6.28 12.58 1.72
N TRP A 141 7.03 11.58 2.20
CA TRP A 141 7.33 10.39 1.41
C TRP A 141 6.12 9.46 1.23
N ALA A 142 5.26 9.31 2.24
CA ALA A 142 4.01 8.56 2.10
C ALA A 142 3.11 9.18 1.03
N ASP A 143 2.90 10.50 1.07
CA ASP A 143 2.14 11.25 0.05
C ASP A 143 2.70 11.06 -1.37
N LYS A 144 4.04 10.98 -1.50
CA LYS A 144 4.69 10.79 -2.79
C LYS A 144 4.60 9.36 -3.29
N ILE A 145 4.84 8.39 -2.44
CA ILE A 145 4.88 6.96 -2.79
C ILE A 145 3.48 6.45 -3.10
N ASP A 146 2.52 6.71 -2.24
CA ASP A 146 1.16 6.18 -2.36
C ASP A 146 0.40 6.79 -3.55
N ALA A 147 0.50 8.10 -3.72
CA ALA A 147 -0.06 8.78 -4.89
C ALA A 147 0.81 8.64 -6.17
N ALA A 148 1.89 7.85 -6.15
CA ALA A 148 2.83 7.66 -7.26
C ALA A 148 3.34 8.99 -7.88
N LYS A 149 3.55 10.02 -7.07
CA LYS A 149 3.96 11.37 -7.52
C LYS A 149 5.47 11.47 -7.72
N PHE A 150 6.04 10.57 -8.50
CA PHE A 150 7.46 10.60 -8.89
C PHE A 150 7.65 11.43 -10.16
N ALA A 151 8.76 12.15 -10.24
CA ALA A 151 9.08 12.98 -11.40
C ALA A 151 9.44 12.17 -12.65
N SER A 152 9.94 10.95 -12.47
CA SER A 152 10.30 10.03 -13.56
C SER A 152 10.24 8.56 -13.13
N ALA A 153 10.30 7.65 -14.11
CA ALA A 153 10.38 6.23 -13.86
C ALA A 153 11.67 5.86 -13.11
N GLU A 154 12.78 6.54 -13.38
CA GLU A 154 14.05 6.39 -12.67
C GLU A 154 13.88 6.71 -11.18
N GLU A 155 13.22 7.81 -10.86
CA GLU A 155 12.94 8.18 -9.47
C GLU A 155 12.02 7.16 -8.79
N ALA A 156 10.97 6.71 -9.48
CA ALA A 156 10.01 5.74 -8.92
C ALA A 156 10.65 4.39 -8.56
N VAL A 157 11.70 4.01 -9.30
CA VAL A 157 12.41 2.75 -9.07
C VAL A 157 13.73 2.92 -8.30
N ALA A 158 14.16 4.14 -8.03
CA ALA A 158 15.38 4.37 -7.29
C ALA A 158 15.30 3.82 -5.87
N MET A 159 16.47 3.46 -5.33
CA MET A 159 16.68 3.12 -3.92
C MET A 159 17.75 4.04 -3.32
N SER A 160 17.73 5.31 -3.73
CA SER A 160 18.75 6.31 -3.38
C SER A 160 18.48 7.01 -2.06
N THR A 161 17.22 7.02 -1.61
CA THR A 161 16.83 7.64 -0.33
C THR A 161 16.44 6.59 0.70
N PRO A 162 16.53 6.90 2.01
CA PRO A 162 16.04 6.01 3.06
C PRO A 162 14.58 5.59 2.87
N ALA A 163 13.69 6.51 2.49
CA ALA A 163 12.29 6.22 2.25
C ALA A 163 12.08 5.19 1.13
N GLN A 164 12.74 5.38 -0.03
CA GLN A 164 12.64 4.45 -1.16
C GLN A 164 13.19 3.06 -0.82
N ARG A 165 14.30 3.00 -0.08
CA ARG A 165 14.88 1.74 0.41
C ARG A 165 13.93 1.03 1.36
N LEU A 166 13.34 1.75 2.32
CA LEU A 166 12.39 1.19 3.27
C LEU A 166 11.08 0.78 2.60
N ALA A 167 10.56 1.53 1.64
CA ALA A 167 9.40 1.14 0.85
C ALA A 167 9.66 -0.17 0.06
N ALA A 168 10.83 -0.29 -0.56
CA ALA A 168 11.24 -1.51 -1.23
C ALA A 168 11.42 -2.68 -0.25
N TRP A 169 11.97 -2.44 0.93
CA TRP A 169 12.12 -3.42 2.00
C TRP A 169 10.76 -3.92 2.50
N LEU A 170 9.81 -3.03 2.79
CA LEU A 170 8.45 -3.39 3.20
C LEU A 170 7.72 -4.22 2.12
N ALA A 171 7.83 -3.81 0.86
CA ALA A 171 7.19 -4.51 -0.25
C ALA A 171 7.78 -5.90 -0.54
N HIS A 172 8.92 -6.27 0.03
CA HIS A 172 9.62 -7.54 -0.26
C HIS A 172 9.16 -8.73 0.60
N GLY A 173 7.91 -8.72 1.09
CA GLY A 173 7.32 -9.84 1.82
C GLY A 173 7.94 -10.05 3.18
N ARG A 174 8.06 -8.99 3.94
CA ARG A 174 8.50 -9.03 5.35
C ARG A 174 7.55 -9.86 6.20
N SER A 175 8.06 -10.40 7.29
CA SER A 175 7.21 -11.00 8.30
C SER A 175 6.41 -9.92 9.02
N HIS A 176 5.26 -10.28 9.57
CA HIS A 176 4.47 -9.37 10.40
C HIS A 176 5.29 -8.78 11.57
N LEU A 177 6.20 -9.55 12.15
CA LEU A 177 7.08 -9.04 13.22
C LEU A 177 8.02 -7.93 12.74
N ASP A 178 8.51 -8.00 11.49
CA ASP A 178 9.36 -6.96 10.92
C ASP A 178 8.57 -5.64 10.81
N THR A 179 7.34 -5.68 10.33
CA THR A 179 6.50 -4.48 10.18
C THR A 179 6.04 -3.90 11.52
N VAL A 180 5.75 -4.73 12.52
CA VAL A 180 5.45 -4.30 13.90
C VAL A 180 6.65 -3.55 14.51
N HIS A 181 7.87 -4.11 14.40
CA HIS A 181 9.07 -3.43 14.86
C HIS A 181 9.32 -2.12 14.10
N TYR A 182 9.08 -2.11 12.78
CA TYR A 182 9.22 -0.90 11.97
C TYR A 182 8.34 0.24 12.47
N VAL A 183 7.07 -0.04 12.78
CA VAL A 183 6.13 0.95 13.34
C VAL A 183 6.71 1.55 14.64
N GLU A 184 7.19 0.72 15.54
CA GLU A 184 7.77 1.18 16.81
C GLU A 184 9.04 2.01 16.58
N TRP A 185 9.93 1.58 15.68
CA TRP A 185 11.17 2.33 15.38
C TRP A 185 10.87 3.68 14.75
N LEU A 186 10.00 3.72 13.72
CA LEU A 186 9.67 4.95 13.01
C LEU A 186 8.93 5.95 13.91
N SER A 187 8.13 5.48 14.87
CA SER A 187 7.46 6.37 15.82
C SER A 187 8.45 7.21 16.67
N ARG A 188 9.73 6.83 16.71
CA ARG A 188 10.78 7.45 17.56
C ARG A 188 12.02 7.90 16.82
N ALA A 189 12.23 7.47 15.58
CA ALA A 189 13.45 7.67 14.82
C ALA A 189 13.17 8.09 13.39
N SER A 190 14.14 8.72 12.74
CA SER A 190 14.05 9.11 11.33
C SER A 190 14.11 7.90 10.39
N LEU A 191 13.63 8.07 9.17
CA LEU A 191 13.75 7.07 8.09
C LEU A 191 15.22 6.63 7.89
N ALA A 192 16.17 7.55 8.01
CA ALA A 192 17.60 7.26 7.88
C ALA A 192 18.11 6.36 9.02
N GLU A 193 17.72 6.65 10.25
CA GLU A 193 18.10 5.83 11.43
C GLU A 193 17.46 4.45 11.37
N VAL A 194 16.20 4.36 10.93
CA VAL A 194 15.53 3.06 10.75
C VAL A 194 16.20 2.24 9.64
N ALA A 195 16.54 2.85 8.50
CA ALA A 195 17.23 2.16 7.40
C ALA A 195 18.65 1.70 7.76
N ALA A 196 19.29 2.39 8.72
CA ALA A 196 20.64 2.05 9.19
C ALA A 196 20.67 0.96 10.27
N ARG A 197 19.50 0.52 10.80
CA ARG A 197 19.46 -0.55 11.79
C ARG A 197 20.04 -1.84 11.20
N PRO A 198 20.90 -2.59 11.93
CA PRO A 198 21.53 -3.79 11.39
C PRO A 198 20.55 -4.82 10.82
N GLU A 199 19.38 -4.97 11.46
CA GLU A 199 18.32 -5.89 11.05
C GLU A 199 17.72 -5.50 9.70
N VAL A 200 17.56 -4.19 9.46
CA VAL A 200 17.04 -3.63 8.20
C VAL A 200 18.12 -3.60 7.13
N ALA A 201 19.31 -3.09 7.46
CA ALA A 201 20.41 -2.91 6.52
C ALA A 201 20.87 -4.23 5.88
N SER A 202 20.94 -5.32 6.67
CA SER A 202 21.29 -6.66 6.15
C SER A 202 20.27 -7.18 5.14
N GLN A 203 19.00 -6.93 5.37
CA GLN A 203 17.92 -7.34 4.46
C GLN A 203 17.84 -6.43 3.23
N LEU A 204 18.13 -5.15 3.36
CA LEU A 204 18.18 -4.22 2.22
C LEU A 204 19.22 -4.63 1.18
N ALA A 205 20.37 -5.15 1.60
CA ALA A 205 21.38 -5.66 0.67
C ALA A 205 20.85 -6.82 -0.20
N VAL A 206 20.00 -7.68 0.37
CA VAL A 206 19.33 -8.76 -0.37
C VAL A 206 18.31 -8.18 -1.35
N VAL A 207 17.49 -7.23 -0.90
CA VAL A 207 16.48 -6.55 -1.74
C VAL A 207 17.13 -5.86 -2.95
N GLU A 208 18.27 -5.20 -2.75
CA GLU A 208 19.04 -4.54 -3.82
C GLU A 208 19.57 -5.55 -4.86
N GLN A 209 20.06 -6.70 -4.40
CA GLN A 209 20.55 -7.76 -5.31
C GLN A 209 19.39 -8.40 -6.11
N GLU A 210 18.27 -8.69 -5.44
CA GLU A 210 17.07 -9.24 -6.10
C GLU A 210 16.52 -8.27 -7.14
N ARG A 211 16.52 -6.97 -6.83
CA ARG A 211 16.08 -5.94 -7.76
C ARG A 211 16.98 -5.84 -9.00
N ALA A 212 18.29 -5.95 -8.84
CA ALA A 212 19.22 -5.96 -9.97
C ALA A 212 18.94 -7.16 -10.90
N ARG A 213 18.67 -8.34 -10.32
CA ARG A 213 18.27 -9.53 -11.10
C ARG A 213 16.93 -9.34 -11.80
N GLU A 214 15.96 -8.74 -11.11
CA GLU A 214 14.62 -8.49 -11.67
C GLU A 214 14.69 -7.53 -12.86
N LEU A 215 15.52 -6.51 -12.84
CA LEU A 215 15.76 -5.63 -13.99
C LEU A 215 16.17 -6.40 -15.25
N ASP A 216 17.08 -7.36 -15.11
CA ASP A 216 17.53 -8.17 -16.24
C ASP A 216 16.43 -9.12 -16.75
N VAL A 217 15.62 -9.66 -15.85
CA VAL A 217 14.48 -10.51 -16.21
C VAL A 217 13.42 -9.69 -16.95
N VAL A 218 13.00 -8.57 -16.39
CA VAL A 218 11.98 -7.70 -16.99
C VAL A 218 12.43 -7.20 -18.36
N ARG A 219 13.70 -6.82 -18.54
CA ARG A 219 14.24 -6.37 -19.84
C ARG A 219 14.10 -7.44 -20.93
N LYS A 220 14.27 -8.73 -20.58
CA LYS A 220 14.21 -9.85 -21.53
C LYS A 220 12.79 -10.31 -21.83
N LEU A 221 11.86 -10.14 -20.92
CA LEU A 221 10.48 -10.66 -21.02
C LEU A 221 9.51 -9.70 -21.71
N GLY A 222 9.85 -8.41 -21.81
CA GLY A 222 8.95 -7.41 -22.39
C GLY A 222 8.72 -7.62 -23.88
N VAL A 223 7.46 -7.79 -24.29
CA VAL A 223 7.06 -7.97 -25.70
C VAL A 223 6.17 -6.80 -26.11
N TRP A 224 6.55 -6.15 -27.23
CA TRP A 224 5.79 -5.03 -27.78
C TRP A 224 4.57 -5.47 -28.59
N HIS A 225 3.43 -4.79 -28.36
CA HIS A 225 2.22 -4.86 -29.16
C HIS A 225 1.74 -3.43 -29.42
N GLY A 226 2.17 -2.82 -30.53
CA GLY A 226 1.94 -1.39 -30.76
C GLY A 226 2.64 -0.53 -29.71
N ASP A 227 1.89 0.23 -28.95
CA ASP A 227 2.37 1.04 -27.81
C ASP A 227 2.13 0.39 -26.44
N VAL A 228 1.77 -0.90 -26.42
CA VAL A 228 1.61 -1.72 -25.22
C VAL A 228 2.83 -2.60 -25.04
N ILE A 229 3.42 -2.61 -23.84
CA ILE A 229 4.43 -3.59 -23.44
C ILE A 229 3.81 -4.66 -22.57
N VAL A 230 4.04 -5.92 -22.88
CA VAL A 230 3.41 -7.08 -22.24
C VAL A 230 4.46 -7.94 -21.55
N PHE A 231 4.16 -8.35 -20.31
CA PHE A 231 4.94 -9.27 -19.51
C PHE A 231 4.10 -10.49 -19.13
N ASP A 232 4.24 -11.59 -19.88
CA ASP A 232 3.63 -12.86 -19.49
C ASP A 232 4.57 -13.59 -18.52
N ARG A 233 4.22 -13.56 -17.24
CA ARG A 233 4.95 -14.25 -16.15
C ARG A 233 4.12 -15.37 -15.52
N PHE A 234 3.11 -15.89 -16.20
CA PHE A 234 2.29 -16.97 -15.67
C PHE A 234 3.05 -18.27 -15.43
N GLY A 235 4.16 -18.47 -16.14
CA GLY A 235 5.05 -19.63 -15.95
C GLY A 235 6.00 -19.51 -14.76
N ASP A 236 6.18 -18.32 -14.22
CA ASP A 236 7.10 -18.03 -13.11
C ASP A 236 6.26 -17.81 -11.83
N ILE A 237 5.97 -18.91 -11.13
CA ILE A 237 5.11 -18.88 -9.94
C ILE A 237 5.75 -18.04 -8.83
N GLY A 238 5.01 -17.07 -8.32
CA GLY A 238 5.48 -16.13 -7.31
C GLY A 238 6.17 -14.88 -7.89
N ALA A 239 6.33 -14.80 -9.22
CA ALA A 239 6.83 -13.59 -9.86
C ALA A 239 5.91 -12.40 -9.59
N ARG A 240 6.53 -11.23 -9.47
CA ARG A 240 5.81 -9.97 -9.27
C ARG A 240 5.55 -9.26 -10.59
N SER A 241 4.53 -8.40 -10.62
CA SER A 241 4.37 -7.43 -11.70
C SER A 241 5.58 -6.50 -11.76
N PRO A 242 6.08 -6.14 -12.95
CA PRO A 242 7.23 -5.24 -13.09
C PRO A 242 6.97 -3.83 -12.53
N GLY A 243 5.71 -3.41 -12.39
CA GLY A 243 5.38 -2.08 -11.90
C GLY A 243 6.12 -0.99 -12.70
N PHE A 244 6.72 -0.05 -11.99
CA PHE A 244 7.49 1.05 -12.60
C PHE A 244 8.73 0.63 -13.38
N LEU A 245 9.29 -0.58 -13.15
CA LEU A 245 10.38 -1.11 -13.97
C LEU A 245 9.98 -1.27 -15.45
N GLY A 246 8.72 -1.57 -15.71
CA GLY A 246 8.20 -1.63 -17.08
C GLY A 246 8.33 -0.30 -17.81
N TYR A 247 7.99 0.79 -17.16
CA TYR A 247 8.11 2.14 -17.73
C TYR A 247 9.56 2.61 -17.81
N LEU A 248 10.40 2.24 -16.86
CA LEU A 248 11.83 2.54 -16.91
C LEU A 248 12.51 1.90 -18.12
N LEU A 249 12.25 0.61 -18.35
CA LEU A 249 12.92 -0.16 -19.41
C LEU A 249 12.30 0.07 -20.79
N PHE A 250 11.04 0.50 -20.85
CA PHE A 250 10.28 0.74 -22.08
C PHE A 250 9.59 2.12 -22.03
N PRO A 251 10.37 3.22 -21.99
CA PRO A 251 9.87 4.55 -21.67
C PRO A 251 8.89 5.12 -22.71
N THR A 252 8.89 4.60 -23.93
CA THR A 252 7.99 5.03 -25.01
C THR A 252 6.64 4.28 -25.02
N CYS A 253 6.43 3.28 -24.15
CA CYS A 253 5.14 2.62 -24.06
C CYS A 253 4.06 3.56 -23.51
N LEU A 254 2.84 3.39 -23.97
CA LEU A 254 1.67 4.03 -23.35
C LEU A 254 1.11 3.16 -22.22
N TYR A 255 1.08 1.85 -22.42
CA TYR A 255 0.55 0.89 -21.46
C TYR A 255 1.54 -0.21 -21.11
N VAL A 256 1.51 -0.63 -19.86
CA VAL A 256 2.14 -1.87 -19.39
C VAL A 256 1.05 -2.85 -18.97
N VAL A 257 1.10 -4.06 -19.52
CA VAL A 257 0.23 -5.18 -19.13
C VAL A 257 1.10 -6.30 -18.58
N SER A 258 0.75 -6.84 -17.43
CA SER A 258 1.51 -7.93 -16.81
C SER A 258 0.57 -9.01 -16.28
N GLY A 259 0.89 -10.26 -16.62
CA GLY A 259 0.24 -11.45 -16.05
C GLY A 259 1.18 -12.13 -15.06
N THR A 260 0.73 -12.33 -13.81
CA THR A 260 1.48 -13.00 -12.74
C THR A 260 0.64 -14.10 -12.11
N ARG A 261 1.30 -15.08 -11.46
CA ARG A 261 0.63 -16.22 -10.85
C ARG A 261 1.25 -16.57 -9.50
N THR A 262 0.40 -16.86 -8.53
CA THR A 262 0.75 -17.56 -7.28
C THR A 262 0.13 -18.96 -7.28
N ALA A 263 0.26 -19.72 -6.20
CA ALA A 263 -0.40 -21.02 -6.06
C ALA A 263 -1.93 -20.89 -6.15
N ASP A 264 -2.49 -19.84 -5.55
CA ASP A 264 -3.94 -19.68 -5.34
C ASP A 264 -4.61 -18.71 -6.29
N ALA A 265 -3.86 -17.78 -6.89
CA ALA A 265 -4.40 -16.69 -7.68
C ALA A 265 -3.55 -16.38 -8.92
N ILE A 266 -4.25 -15.88 -9.95
CA ILE A 266 -3.64 -15.28 -11.14
C ILE A 266 -4.09 -13.82 -11.18
N LYS A 267 -3.14 -12.90 -11.38
CA LYS A 267 -3.41 -11.46 -11.47
C LYS A 267 -2.91 -10.91 -12.81
N ILE A 268 -3.79 -10.22 -13.52
CA ILE A 268 -3.44 -9.41 -14.69
C ILE A 268 -3.52 -7.95 -14.25
N THR A 269 -2.46 -7.19 -14.45
CA THR A 269 -2.42 -5.77 -14.15
C THR A 269 -2.22 -4.96 -15.42
N VAL A 270 -2.88 -3.82 -15.48
CA VAL A 270 -2.77 -2.85 -16.57
C VAL A 270 -2.47 -1.49 -15.97
N GLY A 271 -1.48 -0.79 -16.48
CA GLY A 271 -1.14 0.56 -16.06
C GLY A 271 -0.82 1.47 -17.23
N VAL A 272 -1.13 2.75 -17.07
CA VAL A 272 -0.75 3.82 -17.99
C VAL A 272 0.62 4.36 -17.58
N ASN A 273 1.49 4.61 -18.54
CA ASN A 273 2.76 5.28 -18.28
C ASN A 273 2.52 6.76 -17.92
N PRO A 274 2.78 7.17 -16.66
CA PRO A 274 2.48 8.54 -16.24
C PRO A 274 3.46 9.58 -16.82
N TRP A 275 4.59 9.14 -17.38
CA TRP A 275 5.64 10.02 -17.93
C TRP A 275 5.64 10.10 -19.46
N THR A 276 4.72 9.38 -20.12
CA THR A 276 4.57 9.48 -21.59
C THR A 276 3.90 10.79 -21.99
N THR A 277 4.26 11.31 -23.15
CA THR A 277 3.54 12.43 -23.76
C THR A 277 2.33 12.00 -24.58
N GLN A 278 2.10 10.69 -24.72
CA GLN A 278 0.98 10.15 -25.46
C GLN A 278 -0.32 10.30 -24.67
N GLN A 279 -1.40 10.62 -25.35
CA GLN A 279 -2.71 10.73 -24.73
C GLN A 279 -3.29 9.33 -24.44
N ARG A 280 -3.74 9.11 -23.22
CA ARG A 280 -4.47 7.90 -22.82
C ARG A 280 -5.75 7.75 -23.63
N ARG A 281 -6.00 6.54 -24.14
CA ARG A 281 -7.18 6.21 -24.97
C ARG A 281 -8.30 5.50 -24.21
N HIS A 282 -7.99 4.86 -23.08
CA HIS A 282 -8.93 4.02 -22.33
C HIS A 282 -8.97 4.42 -20.86
N ASP A 283 -10.14 4.32 -20.24
CA ASP A 283 -10.25 4.20 -18.79
C ASP A 283 -9.90 2.75 -18.41
N ILE A 284 -8.80 2.58 -17.65
CA ILE A 284 -8.27 1.25 -17.36
C ILE A 284 -9.18 0.48 -16.40
N GLY A 285 -9.79 1.18 -15.44
CA GLY A 285 -10.74 0.56 -14.52
C GLY A 285 -11.96 0.01 -15.23
N GLU A 286 -12.55 0.80 -16.12
CA GLU A 286 -13.69 0.36 -16.95
C GLU A 286 -13.31 -0.77 -17.90
N LEU A 287 -12.12 -0.70 -18.50
CA LEU A 287 -11.63 -1.76 -19.37
C LEU A 287 -11.47 -3.08 -18.61
N CYS A 288 -10.82 -3.06 -17.44
CA CYS A 288 -10.67 -4.26 -16.61
C CYS A 288 -12.02 -4.80 -16.11
N ALA A 289 -12.99 -3.93 -15.82
CA ALA A 289 -14.33 -4.33 -15.38
C ALA A 289 -15.07 -5.20 -16.42
N ARG A 290 -14.87 -4.97 -17.73
CA ARG A 290 -15.41 -5.82 -18.79
C ARG A 290 -14.95 -7.28 -18.72
N TYR A 291 -13.82 -7.51 -18.07
CA TYR A 291 -13.18 -8.83 -17.88
C TYR A 291 -13.33 -9.38 -16.46
N GLY A 292 -14.20 -8.76 -15.63
CA GLY A 292 -14.47 -9.19 -14.25
C GLY A 292 -13.47 -8.65 -13.23
N GLY A 293 -12.74 -7.60 -13.59
CA GLY A 293 -11.83 -6.88 -12.72
C GLY A 293 -12.33 -5.48 -12.36
N GLY A 294 -11.39 -4.54 -12.20
CA GLY A 294 -11.69 -3.13 -11.88
C GLY A 294 -10.42 -2.32 -11.70
N GLY A 295 -10.57 -1.11 -11.17
CA GLY A 295 -9.46 -0.20 -10.88
C GLY A 295 -9.83 1.26 -11.03
N HIS A 296 -8.81 2.06 -11.26
CA HIS A 296 -8.92 3.50 -11.54
C HIS A 296 -8.65 3.78 -13.02
N ALA A 297 -8.92 5.00 -13.44
CA ALA A 297 -8.75 5.41 -14.83
C ALA A 297 -7.33 5.19 -15.40
N VAL A 298 -6.30 5.11 -14.55
CA VAL A 298 -4.88 4.96 -14.97
C VAL A 298 -4.26 3.62 -14.59
N VAL A 299 -4.91 2.82 -13.74
CA VAL A 299 -4.42 1.52 -13.31
C VAL A 299 -5.57 0.60 -12.95
N GLY A 300 -5.49 -0.66 -13.36
CA GLY A 300 -6.50 -1.66 -13.05
C GLY A 300 -5.96 -3.07 -13.11
N GLY A 301 -6.82 -4.03 -12.81
CA GLY A 301 -6.45 -5.43 -12.88
C GLY A 301 -7.63 -6.38 -12.86
N VAL A 302 -7.34 -7.62 -13.22
CA VAL A 302 -8.26 -8.75 -13.17
C VAL A 302 -7.62 -9.83 -12.32
N THR A 303 -8.36 -10.32 -11.33
CA THR A 303 -7.92 -11.43 -10.49
C THR A 303 -8.75 -12.66 -10.78
N LEU A 304 -8.08 -13.78 -11.01
CA LEU A 304 -8.65 -15.09 -11.31
C LEU A 304 -8.10 -16.13 -10.34
N ARG A 305 -8.77 -17.26 -10.19
CA ARG A 305 -8.27 -18.36 -9.37
C ARG A 305 -7.03 -18.99 -10.01
N GLY A 306 -6.16 -19.60 -9.22
CA GLY A 306 -4.91 -20.20 -9.67
C GLY A 306 -5.07 -21.34 -10.71
N ASP A 307 -6.25 -21.97 -10.77
CA ASP A 307 -6.62 -23.04 -11.70
C ASP A 307 -7.16 -22.52 -13.06
N GLU A 308 -7.43 -21.20 -13.19
CA GLU A 308 -8.02 -20.59 -14.41
C GLU A 308 -6.98 -20.09 -15.43
N LEU A 309 -5.79 -20.70 -15.50
CA LEU A 309 -4.71 -20.25 -16.38
C LEU A 309 -5.10 -20.09 -17.86
N PRO A 310 -5.88 -21.00 -18.50
CA PRO A 310 -6.32 -20.80 -19.88
C PRO A 310 -7.15 -19.52 -20.05
N ARG A 311 -8.07 -19.26 -19.13
CA ARG A 311 -8.90 -18.03 -19.11
C ARG A 311 -8.04 -16.79 -18.89
N ALA A 312 -7.05 -16.86 -18.01
CA ALA A 312 -6.14 -15.75 -17.76
C ALA A 312 -5.33 -15.36 -19.00
N LYS A 313 -4.81 -16.35 -19.74
CA LYS A 313 -4.09 -16.10 -21.00
C LYS A 313 -4.99 -15.48 -22.07
N ASP A 314 -6.22 -15.96 -22.21
CA ASP A 314 -7.21 -15.39 -23.15
C ASP A 314 -7.57 -13.94 -22.74
N THR A 315 -7.78 -13.69 -21.44
CA THR A 315 -8.06 -12.35 -20.91
C THR A 315 -6.91 -11.39 -21.15
N LEU A 316 -5.66 -11.81 -20.88
CA LEU A 316 -4.47 -11.01 -21.17
C LEU A 316 -4.42 -10.63 -22.66
N ALA A 317 -4.60 -11.61 -23.54
CA ALA A 317 -4.57 -11.38 -25.00
C ALA A 317 -5.69 -10.42 -25.47
N LYS A 318 -6.88 -10.50 -24.88
CA LYS A 318 -8.00 -9.59 -25.18
C LYS A 318 -7.70 -8.17 -24.71
N LEU A 319 -7.23 -8.00 -23.47
CA LEU A 319 -6.84 -6.70 -22.95
C LEU A 319 -5.76 -6.04 -23.81
N VAL A 320 -4.77 -6.81 -24.25
CA VAL A 320 -3.70 -6.29 -25.12
C VAL A 320 -4.26 -5.83 -26.48
N ARG A 321 -5.15 -6.61 -27.11
CA ARG A 321 -5.80 -6.19 -28.37
C ARG A 321 -6.61 -4.91 -28.20
N ASP A 322 -7.45 -4.84 -27.17
CA ASP A 322 -8.26 -3.65 -26.90
C ASP A 322 -7.40 -2.40 -26.72
N LEU A 323 -6.29 -2.51 -25.97
CA LEU A 323 -5.37 -1.41 -25.71
C LEU A 323 -4.58 -0.99 -26.95
N ALA A 324 -4.13 -1.94 -27.77
CA ALA A 324 -3.36 -1.67 -28.98
C ALA A 324 -4.23 -1.17 -30.16
N GLY A 325 -5.55 -1.29 -30.04
CA GLY A 325 -6.49 -0.90 -31.12
C GLY A 325 -6.43 -1.82 -32.35
N THR A 326 -6.13 -3.11 -32.15
CA THR A 326 -5.97 -4.12 -33.22
C THR A 326 -6.96 -5.27 -33.08
#